data_a5d1e0e347567966fb4846ba3334260c
#
_entry.id   a5d1e0e347567966fb4846ba3334260c
#
_cell.length_a   1.000
_cell.length_b   1.000
_cell.length_c   1.000
_cell.angle_alpha   90.00
_cell.angle_beta   90.00
_cell.angle_gamma   90.00
#
_symmetry.space_group_name_H-M   'P 1'
#
loop_
_entity.id
_entity.type
_entity.pdbx_description
1 polymer ?
#
loop_
_entity_poly.entity_id
_entity_poly.type
_entity_poly.pdbx_seq_one_letter_code
_entity_poly.pdbx_strand_id
1 'polypeptide(L)'
;WNKANHARGLQSRTVAYNGFPIDVGSVVALKLLNPDNAIPAVIVSSNVYANRAETTVLAKACLDVLGATGKKAVAVTAMSMSNRMFTEFIDAADDKIHSLKDDEWNRKVLEFLEEGRLEDVAQLSRTIHQQIRVQKVVTFKPMWWLSAMNDNRNDLTGRVLAYEALYGAGGAVVHLDPASNGMGDKEYDEDDVEVYHG
;
A
#
# COMPACT_ATOMS: atom_id res chain seq x y z
N TRP A 1 -16.76 12.10 2.21
CA TRP A 1 -15.66 11.80 1.30
C TRP A 1 -16.07 11.95 -0.17
N ASN A 2 -17.19 11.37 -0.60
CA ASN A 2 -17.69 11.49 -1.96
C ASN A 2 -17.79 12.95 -2.44
N LYS A 3 -18.34 13.86 -1.60
CA LYS A 3 -18.40 15.29 -1.90
C LYS A 3 -17.00 15.93 -2.04
N ALA A 4 -16.05 15.52 -1.23
CA ALA A 4 -14.67 16.02 -1.30
C ALA A 4 -13.97 15.55 -2.59
N ASN A 5 -14.22 14.30 -3.02
CA ASN A 5 -13.74 13.81 -4.32
C ASN A 5 -14.28 14.68 -5.48
N HIS A 6 -15.58 14.93 -5.48
CA HIS A 6 -16.20 15.76 -6.53
C HIS A 6 -15.68 17.19 -6.53
N ALA A 7 -15.43 17.78 -5.36
CA ALA A 7 -14.85 19.11 -5.24
C ALA A 7 -13.41 19.18 -5.83
N ARG A 8 -12.71 18.04 -5.85
CA ARG A 8 -11.39 17.89 -6.49
C ARG A 8 -11.46 17.39 -7.94
N GLY A 9 -12.64 17.30 -8.53
CA GLY A 9 -12.85 16.87 -9.91
C GLY A 9 -12.84 15.35 -10.11
N LEU A 10 -12.77 14.54 -9.03
CA LEU A 10 -12.79 13.10 -9.12
C LEU A 10 -14.21 12.56 -8.94
N GLN A 11 -14.71 11.87 -9.96
CA GLN A 11 -16.01 11.19 -9.88
C GLN A 11 -15.91 9.96 -8.98
N SER A 12 -16.72 9.90 -7.95
CA SER A 12 -16.80 8.78 -7.03
C SER A 12 -18.24 8.48 -6.62
N ARG A 13 -18.47 7.28 -6.12
CA ARG A 13 -19.80 6.85 -5.63
C ARG A 13 -19.66 6.13 -4.31
N THR A 14 -20.62 6.36 -3.43
CA THR A 14 -20.79 5.51 -2.25
C THR A 14 -21.66 4.32 -2.66
N VAL A 15 -21.18 3.14 -2.33
CA VAL A 15 -21.88 1.88 -2.54
C VAL A 15 -22.19 1.28 -1.18
N ALA A 16 -23.48 1.07 -0.92
CA ALA A 16 -23.97 0.57 0.36
C ALA A 16 -25.23 -0.29 0.13
N TYR A 17 -25.07 -1.40 -0.56
CA TYR A 17 -26.16 -2.38 -0.72
C TYR A 17 -25.70 -3.78 -0.31
N ASN A 18 -26.63 -4.56 0.20
CA ASN A 18 -26.35 -5.93 0.61
C ASN A 18 -25.89 -6.76 -0.59
N GLY A 19 -24.82 -7.56 -0.37
CA GLY A 19 -24.25 -8.41 -1.41
C GLY A 19 -23.25 -7.71 -2.32
N PHE A 20 -22.86 -6.45 -2.04
CA PHE A 20 -21.73 -5.85 -2.73
C PHE A 20 -20.46 -6.65 -2.42
N PRO A 21 -19.73 -7.14 -3.42
CA PRO A 21 -18.55 -7.94 -3.21
C PRO A 21 -17.41 -7.07 -2.62
N ILE A 22 -16.87 -7.52 -1.50
CA ILE A 22 -15.70 -6.93 -0.86
C ILE A 22 -14.53 -7.89 -1.10
N ASP A 23 -13.36 -7.36 -1.41
CA ASP A 23 -12.17 -8.17 -1.60
C ASP A 23 -11.72 -8.86 -0.30
N VAL A 24 -11.10 -10.02 -0.47
CA VAL A 24 -10.66 -10.87 0.67
C VAL A 24 -9.64 -10.14 1.55
N GLY A 25 -8.71 -9.37 0.96
CA GLY A 25 -7.70 -8.63 1.70
C GLY A 25 -8.31 -7.63 2.67
N SER A 26 -9.30 -6.84 2.20
CA SER A 26 -10.04 -5.90 3.06
C SER A 26 -10.81 -6.60 4.17
N VAL A 27 -11.48 -7.72 3.86
CA VAL A 27 -12.24 -8.50 4.85
C VAL A 27 -11.32 -9.08 5.93
N VAL A 28 -10.20 -9.68 5.54
CA VAL A 28 -9.22 -10.26 6.48
C VAL A 28 -8.60 -9.17 7.34
N ALA A 29 -8.15 -8.07 6.76
CA ALA A 29 -7.58 -6.96 7.51
C ALA A 29 -8.57 -6.40 8.55
N LEU A 30 -9.83 -6.17 8.16
CA LEU A 30 -10.86 -5.71 9.09
C LEU A 30 -11.13 -6.74 10.18
N LYS A 31 -11.22 -8.01 9.85
CA LYS A 31 -11.48 -9.07 10.82
C LYS A 31 -10.37 -9.18 11.88
N LEU A 32 -9.12 -8.98 11.49
CA LEU A 32 -7.97 -9.04 12.38
C LEU A 32 -7.80 -7.75 13.21
N LEU A 33 -7.97 -6.58 12.60
CA LEU A 33 -7.73 -5.29 13.25
C LEU A 33 -8.94 -4.74 14.01
N ASN A 34 -10.14 -5.16 13.65
CA ASN A 34 -11.40 -4.68 14.23
C ASN A 34 -12.41 -5.84 14.38
N PRO A 35 -12.05 -6.90 15.13
CA PRO A 35 -12.80 -8.16 15.18
C PRO A 35 -14.25 -7.98 15.65
N ASP A 36 -14.48 -7.06 16.57
CA ASP A 36 -15.80 -6.77 17.13
C ASP A 36 -16.57 -5.72 16.34
N ASN A 37 -16.00 -5.24 15.24
CA ASN A 37 -16.55 -4.16 14.43
C ASN A 37 -16.94 -2.91 15.22
N ALA A 38 -16.19 -2.64 16.30
CA ALA A 38 -16.45 -1.51 17.21
C ALA A 38 -16.00 -0.17 16.62
N ILE A 39 -15.05 -0.18 15.70
CA ILE A 39 -14.53 1.02 15.06
C ILE A 39 -15.18 1.15 13.67
N PRO A 40 -15.85 2.28 13.36
CA PRO A 40 -16.40 2.49 12.04
C PRO A 40 -15.31 2.43 10.96
N ALA A 41 -15.53 1.65 9.91
CA ALA A 41 -14.60 1.49 8.81
C ALA A 41 -15.20 1.93 7.47
N VAL A 42 -14.37 2.47 6.60
CA VAL A 42 -14.71 2.81 5.22
C VAL A 42 -13.74 2.09 4.30
N ILE A 43 -14.27 1.27 3.41
CA ILE A 43 -13.48 0.62 2.38
C ILE A 43 -13.42 1.53 1.16
N VAL A 44 -12.21 1.78 0.69
CA VAL A 44 -11.94 2.60 -0.48
C VAL A 44 -11.41 1.72 -1.59
N SER A 45 -12.10 1.73 -2.70
CA SER A 45 -11.66 1.02 -3.90
C SER A 45 -11.39 2.03 -5.01
N SER A 46 -10.22 1.97 -5.62
CA SER A 46 -9.91 2.76 -6.80
C SER A 46 -10.35 2.04 -8.07
N ASN A 47 -10.65 2.81 -9.10
CA ASN A 47 -10.85 2.27 -10.44
C ASN A 47 -9.57 1.56 -10.92
N VAL A 48 -9.71 0.42 -11.57
CA VAL A 48 -8.58 -0.34 -12.17
C VAL A 48 -7.76 0.54 -13.11
N TYR A 49 -8.41 1.43 -13.85
CA TYR A 49 -7.76 2.33 -14.80
C TYR A 49 -7.23 3.63 -14.17
N ALA A 50 -7.50 3.90 -12.89
CA ALA A 50 -7.00 5.08 -12.23
C ALA A 50 -5.47 5.11 -12.25
N ASN A 51 -4.91 6.24 -12.61
CA ASN A 51 -3.48 6.48 -12.57
C ASN A 51 -3.05 7.01 -11.18
N ARG A 52 -1.76 7.34 -11.03
CA ARG A 52 -1.22 7.86 -9.77
C ARG A 52 -1.87 9.20 -9.39
N ALA A 53 -2.10 10.09 -10.34
CA ALA A 53 -2.69 11.40 -10.06
C ALA A 53 -4.10 11.27 -9.49
N GLU A 54 -4.94 10.43 -10.12
CA GLU A 54 -6.30 10.16 -9.64
C GLU A 54 -6.31 9.48 -8.26
N THR A 55 -5.38 8.55 -8.03
CA THR A 55 -5.20 7.88 -6.74
C THR A 55 -4.76 8.88 -5.65
N THR A 56 -3.88 9.81 -5.98
CA THR A 56 -3.45 10.88 -5.08
C THR A 56 -4.62 11.82 -4.73
N VAL A 57 -5.45 12.18 -5.71
CA VAL A 57 -6.65 13.00 -5.47
C VAL A 57 -7.62 12.30 -4.52
N LEU A 58 -7.82 10.98 -4.69
CA LEU A 58 -8.66 10.17 -3.81
C LEU A 58 -8.17 10.19 -2.35
N ALA A 59 -6.86 10.11 -2.13
CA ALA A 59 -6.25 10.21 -0.80
C ALA A 59 -6.39 11.62 -0.20
N LYS A 60 -6.08 12.65 -0.97
CA LYS A 60 -6.19 14.05 -0.51
C LYS A 60 -7.62 14.43 -0.14
N ALA A 61 -8.62 13.94 -0.87
CA ALA A 61 -10.02 14.11 -0.51
C ALA A 61 -10.37 13.42 0.83
N CYS A 62 -9.69 12.34 1.18
CA CYS A 62 -9.82 11.72 2.49
C CYS A 62 -9.24 12.63 3.60
N LEU A 63 -8.04 13.17 3.38
CA LEU A 63 -7.41 14.10 4.32
C LEU A 63 -8.27 15.34 4.56
N ASP A 64 -8.89 15.92 3.53
CA ASP A 64 -9.82 17.04 3.68
C ASP A 64 -10.96 16.71 4.65
N VAL A 65 -11.55 15.51 4.52
CA VAL A 65 -12.64 15.07 5.39
C VAL A 65 -12.15 14.84 6.83
N LEU A 66 -10.99 14.23 7.00
CA LEU A 66 -10.39 14.01 8.32
C LEU A 66 -10.08 15.35 9.00
N GLY A 67 -9.47 16.30 8.29
CA GLY A 67 -9.20 17.63 8.78
C GLY A 67 -10.48 18.39 9.17
N ALA A 68 -11.51 18.34 8.30
CA ALA A 68 -12.79 19.02 8.55
C ALA A 68 -13.59 18.40 9.72
N THR A 69 -13.41 17.11 10.00
CA THR A 69 -14.16 16.40 11.06
C THR A 69 -13.38 16.25 12.35
N GLY A 70 -12.08 16.51 12.35
CA GLY A 70 -11.17 16.31 13.49
C GLY A 70 -11.05 14.84 13.94
N LYS A 71 -11.46 13.90 13.11
CA LYS A 71 -11.41 12.46 13.43
C LYS A 71 -9.99 11.92 13.25
N LYS A 72 -9.57 11.10 14.20
CA LYS A 72 -8.39 10.24 14.04
C LYS A 72 -8.77 9.01 13.22
N ALA A 73 -7.90 8.59 12.32
CA ALA A 73 -8.08 7.42 11.50
C ALA A 73 -6.80 6.61 11.39
N VAL A 74 -6.94 5.32 11.17
CA VAL A 74 -5.87 4.43 10.76
C VAL A 74 -6.09 4.11 9.28
N ALA A 75 -5.10 4.38 8.45
CA ALA A 75 -5.11 3.99 7.05
C ALA A 75 -4.51 2.59 6.92
N VAL A 76 -5.26 1.68 6.31
CA VAL A 76 -4.83 0.29 6.09
C VAL A 76 -4.87 0.00 4.61
N THR A 77 -3.80 -0.56 4.09
CA THR A 77 -3.74 -1.07 2.72
C THR A 77 -3.48 -2.56 2.71
N ALA A 78 -4.16 -3.29 1.85
CA ALA A 78 -3.94 -4.71 1.62
C ALA A 78 -3.55 -4.92 0.16
N MET A 79 -2.35 -5.45 -0.06
CA MET A 79 -1.84 -5.77 -1.39
C MET A 79 -0.79 -6.87 -1.29
N SER A 80 -0.52 -7.57 -2.38
CA SER A 80 0.64 -8.45 -2.47
C SER A 80 1.88 -7.64 -2.88
N MET A 81 3.05 -8.06 -2.45
CA MET A 81 4.34 -7.59 -2.96
C MET A 81 4.63 -8.28 -4.32
N SER A 82 5.54 -9.23 -4.43
CA SER A 82 5.55 -10.14 -5.56
C SER A 82 4.28 -10.99 -5.56
N ASN A 83 3.83 -11.43 -6.74
CA ASN A 83 2.54 -12.13 -6.85
C ASN A 83 2.61 -13.34 -7.79
N ARG A 84 3.79 -13.85 -8.06
CA ARG A 84 3.95 -15.08 -8.80
C ARG A 84 3.80 -16.25 -7.86
N MET A 85 2.73 -17.01 -8.04
CA MET A 85 2.46 -18.20 -7.24
C MET A 85 3.01 -19.45 -7.93
N PHE A 86 3.26 -20.51 -7.14
CA PHE A 86 3.52 -21.83 -7.70
C PHE A 86 2.24 -22.39 -8.33
N THR A 87 2.40 -23.14 -9.39
CA THR A 87 1.29 -23.82 -10.08
C THR A 87 1.11 -25.27 -9.63
N GLU A 88 2.12 -25.81 -8.94
CA GLU A 88 2.12 -27.16 -8.40
C GLU A 88 1.98 -27.08 -6.88
N PHE A 89 1.43 -28.13 -6.28
CA PHE A 89 1.33 -28.21 -4.82
C PHE A 89 2.74 -28.28 -4.22
N ILE A 90 2.96 -27.48 -3.18
CA ILE A 90 4.16 -27.52 -2.33
C ILE A 90 3.73 -27.57 -0.88
N ASP A 91 4.49 -28.28 -0.06
CA ASP A 91 4.27 -28.29 1.38
C ASP A 91 4.63 -26.92 1.98
N ALA A 92 3.90 -26.54 3.03
CA ALA A 92 4.12 -25.25 3.69
C ALA A 92 5.56 -25.11 4.25
N ALA A 93 6.20 -26.22 4.61
CA ALA A 93 7.59 -26.22 5.07
C ALA A 93 8.61 -25.91 3.96
N ASP A 94 8.23 -26.14 2.70
CA ASP A 94 9.06 -25.92 1.52
C ASP A 94 8.70 -24.61 0.79
N ASP A 95 7.75 -23.84 1.34
CA ASP A 95 7.31 -22.58 0.72
C ASP A 95 8.46 -21.56 0.68
N LYS A 96 8.53 -20.86 -0.41
CA LYS A 96 9.56 -19.84 -0.68
C LYS A 96 9.05 -18.83 -1.69
N ILE A 97 9.67 -17.67 -1.74
CA ILE A 97 9.42 -16.71 -2.82
C ILE A 97 9.80 -17.37 -4.16
N HIS A 98 8.96 -17.18 -5.15
CA HIS A 98 9.06 -17.88 -6.44
C HIS A 98 10.42 -17.71 -7.13
N SER A 99 11.05 -16.54 -7.02
CA SER A 99 12.37 -16.27 -7.58
C SER A 99 13.19 -15.37 -6.66
N LEU A 100 14.52 -15.49 -6.76
CA LEU A 100 15.44 -14.60 -6.04
C LEU A 100 15.19 -13.13 -6.40
N LYS A 101 14.93 -12.84 -7.67
CA LYS A 101 14.66 -11.47 -8.11
C LYS A 101 13.39 -10.90 -7.48
N ASP A 102 12.33 -11.69 -7.33
CA ASP A 102 11.12 -11.26 -6.63
C ASP A 102 11.39 -11.01 -5.14
N ASP A 103 12.22 -11.84 -4.50
CA ASP A 103 12.60 -11.69 -3.10
C ASP A 103 13.47 -10.43 -2.89
N GLU A 104 14.44 -10.18 -3.77
CA GLU A 104 15.27 -8.96 -3.76
C GLU A 104 14.41 -7.70 -3.82
N TRP A 105 13.46 -7.64 -4.76
CA TRP A 105 12.53 -6.51 -4.86
C TRP A 105 11.63 -6.36 -3.64
N ASN A 106 11.13 -7.46 -3.10
CA ASN A 106 10.33 -7.42 -1.89
C ASN A 106 11.13 -6.85 -0.72
N ARG A 107 12.36 -7.33 -0.52
CA ARG A 107 13.25 -6.85 0.54
C ARG A 107 13.60 -5.38 0.38
N LYS A 108 13.86 -4.92 -0.86
CA LYS A 108 14.14 -3.50 -1.11
C LYS A 108 12.94 -2.60 -0.76
N VAL A 109 11.73 -3.02 -1.10
CA VAL A 109 10.51 -2.31 -0.69
C VAL A 109 10.38 -2.26 0.83
N LEU A 110 10.65 -3.39 1.50
CA LEU A 110 10.56 -3.48 2.97
C LEU A 110 11.61 -2.61 3.66
N GLU A 111 12.83 -2.55 3.14
CA GLU A 111 13.89 -1.67 3.63
C GLU A 111 13.44 -0.20 3.62
N PHE A 112 12.92 0.29 2.50
CA PHE A 112 12.39 1.65 2.45
C PHE A 112 11.21 1.88 3.40
N LEU A 113 10.31 0.90 3.52
CA LEU A 113 9.19 1.01 4.47
C LEU A 113 9.68 1.04 5.92
N GLU A 114 10.71 0.26 6.27
CA GLU A 114 11.31 0.25 7.60
C GLU A 114 12.01 1.57 7.92
N GLU A 115 12.63 2.19 6.93
CA GLU A 115 13.18 3.53 7.03
C GLU A 115 12.12 4.64 7.06
N GLY A 116 10.85 4.31 6.83
CA GLY A 116 9.74 5.26 6.77
C GLY A 116 9.64 6.07 5.47
N ARG A 117 10.32 5.62 4.42
CA ARG A 117 10.43 6.25 3.10
C ARG A 117 9.28 5.83 2.18
N LEU A 118 8.06 6.14 2.59
CA LEU A 118 6.86 5.69 1.90
C LEU A 118 6.68 6.31 0.50
N GLU A 119 7.07 7.58 0.32
CA GLU A 119 7.02 8.22 -0.99
C GLU A 119 8.00 7.59 -1.97
N ASP A 120 9.19 7.22 -1.52
CA ASP A 120 10.17 6.53 -2.35
C ASP A 120 9.67 5.17 -2.81
N VAL A 121 9.00 4.41 -1.93
CA VAL A 121 8.30 3.18 -2.33
C VAL A 121 7.25 3.47 -3.41
N ALA A 122 6.50 4.55 -3.27
CA ALA A 122 5.49 4.93 -4.24
C ALA A 122 6.11 5.32 -5.60
N GLN A 123 7.28 5.95 -5.61
CA GLN A 123 8.03 6.28 -6.83
C GLN A 123 8.64 5.03 -7.46
N LEU A 124 9.37 4.25 -6.67
CA LEU A 124 10.06 3.03 -7.09
C LEU A 124 9.08 1.98 -7.64
N SER A 125 7.86 1.95 -7.12
CA SER A 125 6.84 0.98 -7.51
C SER A 125 6.58 0.93 -9.01
N ARG A 126 6.81 2.01 -9.75
CA ARG A 126 6.66 2.04 -11.20
C ARG A 126 7.71 1.18 -11.89
N THR A 127 8.95 1.29 -11.45
CA THR A 127 10.07 0.50 -11.98
C THR A 127 9.91 -0.97 -11.60
N ILE A 128 9.60 -1.25 -10.34
CA ILE A 128 9.34 -2.62 -9.85
C ILE A 128 8.21 -3.26 -10.66
N HIS A 129 7.09 -2.55 -10.86
CA HIS A 129 5.95 -3.10 -11.60
C HIS A 129 6.30 -3.49 -13.04
N GLN A 130 7.21 -2.78 -13.69
CA GLN A 130 7.68 -3.13 -15.03
C GLN A 130 8.59 -4.36 -15.04
N GLN A 131 9.30 -4.62 -13.96
CA GLN A 131 10.29 -5.68 -13.85
C GLN A 131 9.75 -6.97 -13.26
N ILE A 132 8.66 -6.92 -12.49
CA ILE A 132 8.04 -8.14 -11.95
C ILE A 132 7.45 -8.96 -13.10
N ARG A 133 7.61 -10.28 -12.97
CA ARG A 133 7.27 -11.22 -14.04
C ARG A 133 5.77 -11.34 -14.29
N VAL A 134 4.97 -11.23 -13.23
CA VAL A 134 3.51 -11.21 -13.32
C VAL A 134 3.02 -9.84 -12.89
N GLN A 135 2.61 -9.04 -13.86
CA GLN A 135 2.13 -7.70 -13.61
C GLN A 135 0.76 -7.73 -12.91
N LYS A 136 0.62 -6.89 -11.91
CA LYS A 136 -0.64 -6.76 -11.15
C LYS A 136 -1.59 -5.84 -11.88
N VAL A 137 -2.86 -6.24 -11.93
CA VAL A 137 -3.93 -5.36 -12.45
C VAL A 137 -4.04 -4.08 -11.62
N VAL A 138 -3.93 -4.19 -10.31
CA VAL A 138 -4.07 -3.05 -9.38
C VAL A 138 -2.75 -2.28 -9.23
N THR A 139 -1.64 -2.82 -9.70
CA THR A 139 -0.30 -2.22 -9.54
C THR A 139 0.04 -1.97 -8.07
N PHE A 140 0.75 -0.88 -7.78
CA PHE A 140 1.04 -0.43 -6.41
C PHE A 140 0.13 0.73 -5.97
N LYS A 141 -1.07 0.85 -6.51
CA LYS A 141 -2.02 1.92 -6.16
C LYS A 141 -2.26 2.06 -4.65
N PRO A 142 -2.36 0.96 -3.86
CA PRO A 142 -2.47 1.08 -2.41
C PRO A 142 -1.28 1.84 -1.78
N MET A 143 -0.06 1.66 -2.30
CA MET A 143 1.11 2.43 -1.84
C MET A 143 1.03 3.90 -2.26
N TRP A 144 0.58 4.19 -3.48
CA TRP A 144 0.37 5.57 -3.93
C TRP A 144 -0.69 6.29 -3.10
N TRP A 145 -1.75 5.58 -2.76
CA TRP A 145 -2.81 6.11 -1.91
C TRP A 145 -2.28 6.38 -0.49
N LEU A 146 -1.55 5.43 0.08
CA LEU A 146 -1.00 5.55 1.43
C LEU A 146 0.04 6.67 1.52
N SER A 147 0.93 6.79 0.52
CA SER A 147 1.88 7.89 0.43
C SER A 147 1.17 9.24 0.36
N ALA A 148 0.13 9.36 -0.47
CA ALA A 148 -0.66 10.57 -0.58
C ALA A 148 -1.47 10.89 0.70
N MET A 149 -1.82 9.90 1.51
CA MET A 149 -2.36 10.09 2.87
C MET A 149 -1.32 10.68 3.83
N ASN A 150 -0.04 10.51 3.56
CA ASN A 150 1.08 11.13 4.26
C ASN A 150 1.64 12.36 3.51
N ASP A 151 0.81 13.01 2.69
CA ASP A 151 1.15 14.18 1.88
C ASP A 151 2.37 14.00 0.96
N ASN A 152 2.63 12.76 0.53
CA ASN A 152 3.77 12.31 -0.28
C ASN A 152 5.14 12.65 0.36
N ARG A 153 5.30 12.35 1.64
CA ARG A 153 6.52 12.63 2.41
C ARG A 153 7.16 11.36 2.93
N ASN A 154 8.48 11.42 3.13
CA ASN A 154 9.33 10.36 3.69
C ASN A 154 9.65 10.67 5.17
N ASP A 155 8.67 10.92 6.00
CA ASP A 155 8.83 11.37 7.38
C ASP A 155 8.19 10.44 8.40
N LEU A 156 8.03 9.18 8.04
CA LEU A 156 7.49 8.14 8.91
C LEU A 156 8.59 7.36 9.64
N THR A 157 8.18 6.57 10.59
CA THR A 157 8.97 5.50 11.19
C THR A 157 8.29 4.18 10.90
N GLY A 158 8.99 3.25 10.28
CA GLY A 158 8.45 1.96 9.88
C GLY A 158 8.96 0.80 10.74
N ARG A 159 8.19 -0.26 10.80
CA ARG A 159 8.57 -1.55 11.36
C ARG A 159 8.01 -2.67 10.51
N VAL A 160 8.86 -3.52 10.01
CA VAL A 160 8.47 -4.78 9.38
C VAL A 160 8.20 -5.79 10.48
N LEU A 161 6.94 -6.16 10.66
CA LEU A 161 6.50 -7.08 11.71
C LEU A 161 6.62 -8.54 11.28
N ALA A 162 6.43 -8.81 10.00
CA ALA A 162 6.59 -10.13 9.40
C ALA A 162 6.86 -10.00 7.90
N TYR A 163 7.63 -10.94 7.36
CA TYR A 163 7.80 -11.16 5.93
C TYR A 163 7.93 -12.64 5.67
N GLU A 164 7.02 -13.20 4.90
CA GLU A 164 6.92 -14.63 4.64
C GLU A 164 6.55 -14.92 3.19
N ALA A 165 6.92 -16.10 2.74
CA ALA A 165 6.41 -16.65 1.50
C ALA A 165 4.94 -17.08 1.67
N LEU A 166 4.15 -16.79 0.67
CA LEU A 166 2.74 -17.17 0.59
C LEU A 166 2.51 -17.89 -0.75
N TYR A 167 2.91 -19.13 -0.80
CA TYR A 167 2.82 -20.00 -1.98
C TYR A 167 3.54 -19.41 -3.21
N GLY A 168 4.77 -18.94 -3.00
CA GLY A 168 5.59 -18.28 -4.02
C GLY A 168 5.47 -16.75 -4.06
N ALA A 169 4.37 -16.18 -3.63
CA ALA A 169 4.23 -14.74 -3.49
C ALA A 169 4.87 -14.24 -2.19
N GLY A 170 5.21 -12.96 -2.13
CA GLY A 170 5.70 -12.31 -0.91
C GLY A 170 4.56 -11.63 -0.15
N GLY A 171 4.44 -11.93 1.14
CA GLY A 171 3.53 -11.27 2.06
C GLY A 171 4.28 -10.63 3.21
N ALA A 172 3.88 -9.44 3.61
CA ALA A 172 4.46 -8.74 4.74
C ALA A 172 3.41 -8.00 5.56
N VAL A 173 3.72 -7.79 6.83
CA VAL A 173 2.98 -6.89 7.72
C VAL A 173 3.91 -5.76 8.11
N VAL A 174 3.54 -4.52 7.78
CA VAL A 174 4.32 -3.33 8.07
C VAL A 174 3.47 -2.34 8.84
N HIS A 175 4.03 -1.78 9.89
CA HIS A 175 3.44 -0.71 10.67
C HIS A 175 4.22 0.58 10.46
N LEU A 176 3.52 1.66 10.16
CA LEU A 176 4.08 2.98 9.93
C LEU A 176 3.48 3.96 10.93
N ASP A 177 4.33 4.68 11.65
CA ASP A 177 3.97 5.74 12.58
C ASP A 177 4.51 7.08 12.10
N PRO A 178 3.85 8.21 12.40
CA PRO A 178 4.46 9.52 12.25
C PRO A 178 5.76 9.59 13.04
N ALA A 179 6.81 10.14 12.45
CA ALA A 179 8.09 10.29 13.12
C ALA A 179 7.94 11.19 14.37
N SER A 180 8.37 10.71 15.52
CA SER A 180 8.17 11.37 16.82
C SER A 180 9.05 12.61 17.05
N ASN A 181 10.07 12.82 16.22
CA ASN A 181 11.15 13.77 16.51
C ASN A 181 11.27 14.94 15.52
N GLY A 182 10.21 15.27 14.79
CA GLY A 182 10.29 16.36 13.80
C GLY A 182 11.40 16.13 12.76
N MET A 183 11.75 14.88 12.51
CA MET A 183 12.62 14.55 11.38
C MET A 183 11.90 15.05 10.13
N GLY A 184 12.53 15.97 9.43
CA GLY A 184 12.05 16.49 8.17
C GLY A 184 11.87 15.40 7.13
N ASP A 185 11.28 15.77 6.03
CA ASP A 185 11.18 14.89 4.86
C ASP A 185 12.58 14.38 4.50
N LYS A 186 12.75 13.06 4.50
CA LYS A 186 14.02 12.44 4.08
C LYS A 186 14.10 12.63 2.57
N GLU A 187 15.03 13.47 2.15
CA GLU A 187 15.27 13.68 0.73
C GLU A 187 15.77 12.38 0.09
N TYR A 188 15.32 12.16 -1.13
CA TYR A 188 15.84 11.11 -1.98
C TYR A 188 17.29 11.45 -2.32
N ASP A 189 18.23 10.62 -1.91
CA ASP A 189 19.64 10.81 -2.24
C ASP A 189 19.84 10.34 -3.68
N GLU A 190 20.25 11.24 -4.58
CA GLU A 190 20.49 10.91 -5.98
C GLU A 190 21.56 9.83 -6.15
N ASP A 191 22.44 9.67 -5.16
CA ASP A 191 23.47 8.61 -5.10
C ASP A 191 22.86 7.21 -4.97
N ASP A 192 21.63 7.08 -4.48
CA ASP A 192 20.88 5.82 -4.45
C ASP A 192 20.44 5.34 -5.85
N VAL A 193 20.53 6.18 -6.87
CA VAL A 193 20.13 5.85 -8.25
C VAL A 193 21.08 4.80 -8.86
N GLU A 194 22.35 4.76 -8.46
CA GLU A 194 23.30 3.78 -8.97
C GLU A 194 22.94 2.32 -8.61
N VAL A 195 22.16 2.12 -7.56
CA VAL A 195 21.70 0.79 -7.14
C VAL A 195 20.68 0.17 -8.12
N TYR A 196 20.08 1.00 -9.01
CA TYR A 196 19.01 0.58 -9.90
C TYR A 196 19.42 0.27 -11.34
N HIS A 197 20.69 0.38 -11.66
CA HIS A 197 21.26 0.12 -13.01
C HIS A 197 21.95 -1.25 -13.14
N GLY A 198 21.72 -2.17 -12.18
CA GLY A 198 22.24 -3.53 -12.22
C GLY A 198 21.33 -4.53 -12.91
#